data_d03008f7d96eb8f308eeeb69c1c32600
#
_entry.id   d03008f7d96eb8f308eeeb69c1c32600
#
_cell.length_a   1.000
_cell.length_b   1.000
_cell.length_c   1.000
_cell.angle_alpha   90.00
_cell.angle_beta   90.00
_cell.angle_gamma   90.00
#
_symmetry.space_group_name_H-M   'P 1'
#
loop_
_entity.id
_entity.type
_entity.pdbx_description
1 polymer ?
#
loop_
_entity_poly.entity_id
_entity_poly.type
_entity_poly.pdbx_seq_one_letter_code
_entity_poly.pdbx_strand_id
1 'polypeptide(L)'
;VLNEDVSAWFDLNEPSPYMLLVAEVKKEIQISMTPEQQTLFGIEKLNIQRSKIPSVTHVDYSARVQTVHQETNPRYYKLIKKFKEITNCPVLINTSFNIRGEPIVCSIKDAYRCFMGTNLDILVIEDFIMYKEKQNILLDKDYKNKFKLD
;
A
#
# COMPACT_ATOMS: atom_id res chain seq x y z
N VAL A 1 -7.47 1.50 -5.87
CA VAL A 1 -8.94 1.51 -5.64
C VAL A 1 -9.65 0.94 -6.86
N LEU A 2 -10.81 0.29 -6.69
CA LEU A 2 -11.68 -0.06 -7.81
C LEU A 2 -12.15 1.20 -8.54
N ASN A 3 -12.16 1.19 -9.87
CA ASN A 3 -12.50 2.38 -10.66
C ASN A 3 -13.90 2.94 -10.33
N GLU A 4 -14.88 2.07 -10.16
CA GLU A 4 -16.26 2.44 -9.80
C GLU A 4 -16.41 3.01 -8.39
N ASP A 5 -15.43 2.81 -7.51
CA ASP A 5 -15.45 3.31 -6.13
C ASP A 5 -14.59 4.58 -5.94
N VAL A 6 -13.83 5.01 -6.95
CA VAL A 6 -12.85 6.09 -6.79
C VAL A 6 -13.48 7.38 -6.28
N SER A 7 -14.60 7.81 -6.85
CA SER A 7 -15.28 9.05 -6.49
C SER A 7 -15.94 9.03 -5.09
N ALA A 8 -16.17 7.86 -4.51
CA ALA A 8 -16.65 7.72 -3.15
C ALA A 8 -15.55 7.85 -2.09
N TRP A 9 -14.29 7.64 -2.47
CA TRP A 9 -13.15 7.66 -1.55
C TRP A 9 -12.21 8.83 -1.77
N PHE A 10 -12.12 9.32 -3.01
CA PHE A 10 -11.22 10.41 -3.42
C PHE A 10 -11.97 11.46 -4.23
N ASP A 11 -11.50 12.69 -4.18
CA ASP A 11 -12.02 13.75 -5.03
C ASP A 11 -11.42 13.66 -6.44
N LEU A 12 -11.77 12.55 -7.10
CA LEU A 12 -11.32 12.20 -8.44
C LEU A 12 -12.47 11.52 -9.18
N ASN A 13 -12.82 12.06 -10.36
CA ASN A 13 -13.92 11.59 -11.19
C ASN A 13 -13.45 11.00 -12.53
N GLU A 14 -12.14 10.81 -12.68
CA GLU A 14 -11.53 10.29 -13.90
C GLU A 14 -10.61 9.09 -13.59
N PRO A 15 -10.35 8.23 -14.59
CA PRO A 15 -9.42 7.12 -14.44
C PRO A 15 -7.99 7.57 -14.15
N SER A 16 -7.31 6.88 -13.24
CA SER A 16 -5.89 7.07 -12.93
C SER A 16 -5.16 5.72 -12.91
N PRO A 17 -4.99 5.04 -14.05
CA PRO A 17 -4.46 3.68 -14.07
C PRO A 17 -2.97 3.56 -13.72
N TYR A 18 -2.22 4.67 -13.75
CA TYR A 18 -0.76 4.67 -13.56
C TYR A 18 -0.28 5.37 -12.29
N MET A 19 -1.16 5.66 -11.34
CA MET A 19 -0.81 6.32 -10.06
C MET A 19 -0.06 7.68 -10.26
N LEU A 20 -0.42 8.43 -11.29
CA LEU A 20 0.19 9.73 -11.59
C LEU A 20 -0.55 10.90 -10.94
N LEU A 21 -1.82 10.71 -10.61
CA LEU A 21 -2.67 11.77 -10.06
C LEU A 21 -2.67 11.74 -8.52
N VAL A 22 -2.66 12.94 -7.96
CA VAL A 22 -2.89 13.18 -6.52
C VAL A 22 -4.28 13.77 -6.37
N ALA A 23 -5.08 13.22 -5.46
CA ALA A 23 -6.42 13.71 -5.17
C ALA A 23 -6.67 13.74 -3.66
N GLU A 24 -7.55 14.61 -3.20
CA GLU A 24 -7.97 14.63 -1.80
C GLU A 24 -8.78 13.38 -1.45
N VAL A 25 -8.58 12.87 -0.25
CA VAL A 25 -9.45 11.87 0.36
C VAL A 25 -10.78 12.53 0.70
N LYS A 26 -11.90 11.90 0.38
CA LYS A 26 -13.25 12.47 0.65
C LYS A 26 -13.43 12.78 2.14
N LYS A 27 -14.15 13.86 2.43
CA LYS A 27 -14.42 14.35 3.81
C LYS A 27 -15.00 13.27 4.73
N GLU A 28 -15.86 12.42 4.21
CA GLU A 28 -16.53 11.32 4.92
C GLU A 28 -15.55 10.19 5.31
N ILE A 29 -14.38 10.16 4.65
CA ILE A 29 -13.30 9.20 4.91
C ILE A 29 -12.24 9.82 5.82
N GLN A 30 -12.14 11.16 5.89
CA GLN A 30 -11.20 11.87 6.74
C GLN A 30 -11.56 11.75 8.23
N ILE A 31 -10.53 11.85 9.06
CA ILE A 31 -10.62 11.99 10.52
C ILE A 31 -9.96 13.31 10.86
N SER A 32 -10.72 14.23 11.43
CA SER A 32 -10.22 15.54 11.80
C SER A 32 -9.20 15.44 12.93
N MET A 33 -8.07 16.11 12.77
CA MET A 33 -7.09 16.27 13.84
C MET A 33 -7.61 17.25 14.90
N THR A 34 -7.29 16.99 16.18
CA THR A 34 -7.55 17.94 17.25
C THR A 34 -6.66 19.18 17.10
N PRO A 35 -6.99 20.32 17.78
CA PRO A 35 -6.13 21.50 17.75
C PRO A 35 -4.67 21.20 18.17
N GLU A 36 -4.48 20.35 19.20
CA GLU A 36 -3.17 19.94 19.68
C GLU A 36 -2.43 19.12 18.60
N GLN A 37 -3.10 18.19 17.93
CA GLN A 37 -2.53 17.38 16.85
C GLN A 37 -2.14 18.22 15.63
N GLN A 38 -2.85 19.31 15.38
CA GLN A 38 -2.54 20.22 14.25
C GLN A 38 -1.20 20.95 14.46
N THR A 39 -0.80 21.20 15.70
CA THR A 39 0.46 21.88 16.04
C THR A 39 1.67 20.96 15.94
N LEU A 40 1.48 19.64 15.85
CA LEU A 40 2.57 18.67 15.70
C LEU A 40 3.32 18.86 14.39
N PHE A 41 4.60 18.49 14.39
CA PHE A 41 5.48 18.62 13.22
C PHE A 41 6.20 17.30 12.89
N GLY A 42 6.60 17.13 11.64
CA GLY A 42 7.43 16.01 11.21
C GLY A 42 6.79 14.63 11.46
N ILE A 43 7.57 13.72 12.05
CA ILE A 43 7.19 12.32 12.28
C ILE A 43 6.01 12.20 13.25
N GLU A 44 5.92 13.05 14.25
CA GLU A 44 4.81 13.03 15.21
C GLU A 44 3.48 13.28 14.51
N LYS A 45 3.41 14.27 13.62
CA LYS A 45 2.24 14.55 12.80
C LYS A 45 1.95 13.44 11.80
N LEU A 46 2.99 12.82 11.26
CA LEU A 46 2.85 11.70 10.32
C LEU A 46 2.14 10.50 10.95
N ASN A 47 2.39 10.23 12.23
CA ASN A 47 1.80 9.10 12.96
C ASN A 47 0.33 9.30 13.36
N ILE A 48 -0.23 10.50 13.19
CA ILE A 48 -1.64 10.75 13.49
C ILE A 48 -2.53 10.10 12.43
N GLN A 49 -3.50 9.32 12.87
CA GLN A 49 -4.52 8.75 11.97
C GLN A 49 -5.46 9.86 11.46
N ARG A 50 -5.38 10.17 10.17
CA ARG A 50 -6.11 11.26 9.51
C ARG A 50 -7.26 10.78 8.63
N SER A 51 -7.41 9.48 8.44
CA SER A 51 -8.48 8.93 7.62
C SER A 51 -8.76 7.47 7.97
N LYS A 52 -9.79 6.89 7.36
CA LYS A 52 -10.08 5.45 7.41
C LYS A 52 -9.08 4.61 6.60
N ILE A 53 -8.22 5.26 5.80
CA ILE A 53 -7.14 4.65 5.00
C ILE A 53 -5.79 5.34 5.33
N PRO A 54 -5.33 5.30 6.58
CA PRO A 54 -4.23 6.13 7.07
C PRO A 54 -2.92 5.89 6.34
N SER A 55 -2.64 4.67 5.93
CA SER A 55 -1.37 4.28 5.30
C SER A 55 -1.15 4.89 3.90
N VAL A 56 -2.20 5.38 3.26
CA VAL A 56 -2.13 6.01 1.93
C VAL A 56 -2.49 7.50 1.96
N THR A 57 -2.86 8.04 3.12
CA THR A 57 -3.27 9.43 3.28
C THR A 57 -2.10 10.30 3.72
N HIS A 58 -1.74 11.28 2.92
CA HIS A 58 -0.70 12.26 3.21
C HIS A 58 -1.12 13.22 4.34
N VAL A 59 -0.17 14.05 4.80
CA VAL A 59 -0.38 15.00 5.92
C VAL A 59 -1.46 16.05 5.57
N ASP A 60 -1.61 16.37 4.31
CA ASP A 60 -2.59 17.33 3.75
C ASP A 60 -3.92 16.69 3.33
N TYR A 61 -4.16 15.44 3.75
CA TYR A 61 -5.32 14.64 3.36
C TYR A 61 -5.39 14.25 1.88
N SER A 62 -4.33 14.43 1.11
CA SER A 62 -4.22 13.91 -0.25
C SER A 62 -3.75 12.47 -0.28
N ALA A 63 -3.85 11.83 -1.45
CA ALA A 63 -3.30 10.51 -1.73
C ALA A 63 -2.91 10.40 -3.20
N ARG A 64 -1.89 9.59 -3.53
CA ARG A 64 -1.64 9.17 -4.90
C ARG A 64 -2.59 8.05 -5.26
N VAL A 65 -3.46 8.29 -6.24
CA VAL A 65 -4.55 7.38 -6.57
C VAL A 65 -4.23 6.54 -7.79
N GLN A 66 -4.47 5.23 -7.69
CA GLN A 66 -4.48 4.32 -8.84
C GLN A 66 -5.83 3.63 -8.95
N THR A 67 -6.48 3.75 -10.10
CA THR A 67 -7.73 3.04 -10.39
C THR A 67 -7.42 1.69 -11.03
N VAL A 68 -8.18 0.67 -10.64
CA VAL A 68 -8.07 -0.69 -11.18
C VAL A 68 -9.38 -1.03 -11.90
N HIS A 69 -9.26 -1.40 -13.16
CA HIS A 69 -10.38 -1.74 -14.04
C HIS A 69 -10.42 -3.24 -14.28
N GLN A 70 -11.63 -3.79 -14.37
CA GLN A 70 -11.82 -5.22 -14.61
C GLN A 70 -11.27 -5.66 -15.97
N GLU A 71 -11.37 -4.80 -16.98
CA GLU A 71 -10.98 -5.09 -18.36
C GLU A 71 -9.46 -5.18 -18.53
N THR A 72 -8.71 -4.34 -17.82
CA THR A 72 -7.26 -4.23 -17.98
C THR A 72 -6.47 -5.08 -16.99
N ASN A 73 -7.01 -5.31 -15.78
CA ASN A 73 -6.39 -6.15 -14.76
C ASN A 73 -7.43 -6.96 -13.97
N PRO A 74 -8.05 -7.98 -14.59
CA PRO A 74 -9.16 -8.72 -13.98
C PRO A 74 -8.77 -9.46 -12.69
N ARG A 75 -7.51 -9.94 -12.56
CA ARG A 75 -7.06 -10.66 -11.38
C ARG A 75 -6.93 -9.72 -10.18
N TYR A 76 -6.28 -8.58 -10.37
CA TYR A 76 -6.12 -7.57 -9.32
C TYR A 76 -7.45 -6.92 -8.95
N TYR A 77 -8.30 -6.66 -9.94
CA TYR A 77 -9.67 -6.19 -9.72
C TYR A 77 -10.47 -7.15 -8.80
N LYS A 78 -10.45 -8.46 -9.10
CA LYS A 78 -11.11 -9.48 -8.27
C LYS A 78 -10.56 -9.52 -6.85
N LEU A 79 -9.26 -9.34 -6.67
CA LEU A 79 -8.62 -9.28 -5.35
C LEU A 79 -9.16 -8.11 -4.53
N ILE A 80 -9.15 -6.89 -5.10
CA ILE A 80 -9.65 -5.70 -4.41
C ILE A 80 -11.15 -5.82 -4.14
N LYS A 81 -11.91 -6.35 -5.09
CA LYS A 81 -13.35 -6.59 -4.92
C LYS A 81 -13.62 -7.54 -3.75
N LYS A 82 -12.85 -8.65 -3.66
CA LYS A 82 -12.98 -9.59 -2.55
C LYS A 82 -12.57 -8.96 -1.22
N PHE A 83 -11.54 -8.16 -1.20
CA PHE A 83 -11.13 -7.40 -0.02
C PHE A 83 -12.24 -6.42 0.42
N LYS A 84 -12.85 -5.70 -0.52
CA LYS A 84 -14.00 -4.81 -0.25
C LYS A 84 -15.19 -5.58 0.37
N GLU A 85 -15.53 -6.76 -0.15
CA GLU A 85 -16.60 -7.59 0.40
C GLU A 85 -16.39 -7.98 1.87
N ILE A 86 -15.13 -8.20 2.28
CA ILE A 86 -14.77 -8.61 3.62
C ILE A 86 -14.62 -7.41 4.57
N THR A 87 -14.04 -6.31 4.09
CA THR A 87 -13.61 -5.19 4.95
C THR A 87 -14.46 -3.92 4.78
N ASN A 88 -15.32 -3.89 3.77
CA ASN A 88 -16.03 -2.69 3.30
C ASN A 88 -15.10 -1.55 2.82
N CYS A 89 -13.83 -1.88 2.48
CA CYS A 89 -12.82 -0.94 1.99
C CYS A 89 -12.33 -1.36 0.60
N PRO A 90 -12.53 -0.56 -0.47
CA PRO A 90 -12.10 -0.89 -1.83
C PRO A 90 -10.67 -0.43 -2.13
N VAL A 91 -9.86 -0.15 -1.11
CA VAL A 91 -8.53 0.43 -1.27
C VAL A 91 -7.46 -0.52 -0.74
N LEU A 92 -6.44 -0.79 -1.55
CA LEU A 92 -5.21 -1.48 -1.16
C LEU A 92 -4.01 -0.55 -1.33
N ILE A 93 -2.96 -0.79 -0.56
CA ILE A 93 -1.67 -0.11 -0.74
C ILE A 93 -0.96 -0.75 -1.94
N ASN A 94 -0.53 0.09 -2.88
CA ASN A 94 0.36 -0.30 -3.96
C ASN A 94 1.71 0.40 -3.81
N THR A 95 2.77 -0.36 -3.66
CA THR A 95 4.14 0.12 -3.54
C THR A 95 5.09 -0.83 -4.28
N SER A 96 6.30 -0.37 -4.58
CA SER A 96 7.34 -1.23 -5.13
C SER A 96 7.69 -2.35 -4.14
N PHE A 97 8.00 -3.52 -4.66
CA PHE A 97 8.45 -4.64 -3.84
C PHE A 97 9.97 -4.62 -3.76
N ASN A 98 10.48 -3.99 -2.72
CA ASN A 98 11.90 -3.87 -2.38
C ASN A 98 12.05 -3.19 -1.01
N ILE A 99 13.22 -3.24 -0.41
CA ILE A 99 13.59 -2.35 0.70
C ILE A 99 14.38 -1.15 0.18
N ARG A 100 14.60 -0.16 1.02
CA ARG A 100 15.38 1.03 0.66
C ARG A 100 16.79 0.65 0.20
N GLY A 101 17.21 1.20 -0.93
CA GLY A 101 18.51 0.91 -1.58
C GLY A 101 18.56 -0.39 -2.39
N GLU A 102 17.56 -1.27 -2.27
CA GLU A 102 17.44 -2.49 -3.05
C GLU A 102 16.80 -2.21 -4.41
N PRO A 103 17.28 -2.79 -5.54
CA PRO A 103 16.54 -2.78 -6.79
C PRO A 103 15.18 -3.43 -6.65
N ILE A 104 14.19 -2.93 -7.41
CA ILE A 104 12.85 -3.52 -7.42
C ILE A 104 12.93 -5.01 -7.79
N VAL A 105 12.23 -5.84 -7.04
CA VAL A 105 12.11 -7.29 -7.29
C VAL A 105 11.68 -7.55 -8.73
N CYS A 106 12.43 -8.38 -9.45
CA CYS A 106 12.14 -8.76 -10.83
C CYS A 106 12.15 -10.28 -11.08
N SER A 107 12.47 -11.08 -10.07
CA SER A 107 12.41 -12.54 -10.14
C SER A 107 11.77 -13.14 -8.89
N ILE A 108 11.33 -14.41 -8.99
CA ILE A 108 10.82 -15.18 -7.85
C ILE A 108 11.88 -15.28 -6.75
N LYS A 109 13.14 -15.43 -7.12
CA LYS A 109 14.25 -15.51 -6.18
C LYS A 109 14.42 -14.20 -5.41
N ASP A 110 14.34 -13.06 -6.08
CA ASP A 110 14.42 -11.74 -5.43
C ASP A 110 13.22 -11.52 -4.50
N ALA A 111 12.00 -11.88 -4.96
CA ALA A 111 10.79 -11.81 -4.14
C ALA A 111 10.93 -12.65 -2.87
N TYR A 112 11.41 -13.87 -2.98
CA TYR A 112 11.61 -14.75 -1.83
C TYR A 112 12.69 -14.22 -0.88
N ARG A 113 13.81 -13.69 -1.41
CA ARG A 113 14.88 -13.08 -0.60
C ARG A 113 14.38 -11.85 0.16
N CYS A 114 13.68 -10.95 -0.51
CA CYS A 114 13.10 -9.76 0.12
C CYS A 114 12.05 -10.17 1.16
N PHE A 115 11.17 -11.13 0.87
CA PHE A 115 10.23 -11.69 1.81
C PHE A 115 10.93 -12.25 3.06
N MET A 116 11.92 -13.11 2.90
CA MET A 116 12.63 -13.73 4.02
C MET A 116 13.47 -12.73 4.82
N GLY A 117 14.05 -11.71 4.18
CA GLY A 117 14.89 -10.70 4.82
C GLY A 117 14.15 -9.54 5.48
N THR A 118 12.83 -9.48 5.38
CA THR A 118 11.98 -8.39 5.91
C THR A 118 10.97 -8.91 6.93
N ASN A 119 10.09 -8.06 7.44
CA ASN A 119 9.05 -8.44 8.38
C ASN A 119 7.70 -8.75 7.70
N LEU A 120 7.70 -9.12 6.43
CA LEU A 120 6.49 -9.56 5.73
C LEU A 120 6.03 -10.91 6.31
N ASP A 121 4.75 -11.05 6.58
CA ASP A 121 4.18 -12.28 7.16
C ASP A 121 3.85 -13.30 6.08
N ILE A 122 3.35 -12.83 4.93
CA ILE A 122 2.85 -13.65 3.83
C ILE A 122 3.39 -13.10 2.51
N LEU A 123 3.80 -14.01 1.63
CA LEU A 123 4.12 -13.72 0.24
C LEU A 123 3.18 -14.51 -0.67
N VAL A 124 2.53 -13.82 -1.59
CA VAL A 124 1.69 -14.44 -2.64
C VAL A 124 2.35 -14.18 -3.98
N ILE A 125 2.62 -15.25 -4.72
CA ILE A 125 3.13 -15.19 -6.09
C ILE A 125 2.29 -16.15 -6.94
N GLU A 126 1.61 -15.60 -7.95
CA GLU A 126 0.69 -16.36 -8.79
C GLU A 126 -0.33 -17.14 -7.95
N ASP A 127 -0.27 -18.47 -7.95
CA ASP A 127 -1.18 -19.36 -7.24
C ASP A 127 -0.56 -19.93 -5.95
N PHE A 128 0.62 -19.45 -5.55
CA PHE A 128 1.32 -19.90 -4.35
C PHE A 128 1.18 -18.89 -3.21
N ILE A 129 0.90 -19.39 -2.02
CA ILE A 129 0.87 -18.63 -0.78
C ILE A 129 1.95 -19.17 0.15
N MET A 130 2.86 -18.34 0.60
CA MET A 130 3.93 -18.68 1.52
C MET A 130 3.75 -17.89 2.83
N TYR A 131 3.66 -18.62 3.94
CA TYR A 131 3.66 -18.08 5.29
C TYR A 131 5.08 -18.08 5.82
N LYS A 132 5.56 -16.95 6.35
CA LYS A 132 6.93 -16.85 6.85
C LYS A 132 7.23 -17.87 7.96
N GLU A 133 6.32 -18.03 8.89
CA GLU A 133 6.43 -18.97 10.01
C GLU A 133 6.60 -20.44 9.58
N LYS A 134 6.16 -20.76 8.34
CA LYS A 134 6.26 -22.11 7.76
C LYS A 134 7.50 -22.32 6.91
N GLN A 135 8.34 -21.30 6.77
CA GLN A 135 9.58 -21.41 6.01
C GLN A 135 10.74 -21.83 6.92
N ASN A 136 11.68 -22.63 6.39
CA ASN A 136 12.94 -22.92 7.09
C ASN A 136 13.74 -21.63 7.18
N ILE A 137 13.87 -21.09 8.39
CA ILE A 137 14.45 -19.79 8.67
C ILE A 137 15.98 -19.91 8.63
N LEU A 138 16.54 -19.79 7.44
CA LEU A 138 17.86 -19.18 7.28
C LEU A 138 17.61 -17.67 7.04
N LEU A 139 17.17 -16.97 8.08
CA LEU A 139 17.05 -15.52 8.04
C LEU A 139 18.45 -14.96 7.86
N ASP A 140 18.68 -14.33 6.73
CA ASP A 140 19.81 -13.44 6.54
C ASP A 140 19.55 -12.20 7.42
N LYS A 141 20.00 -12.27 8.68
CA LYS A 141 19.78 -11.22 9.70
C LYS A 141 20.36 -9.88 9.27
N ASP A 142 21.24 -9.89 8.29
CA ASP A 142 21.92 -8.71 7.79
C ASP A 142 21.37 -8.21 6.45
N TYR A 143 20.27 -8.79 5.97
CA TYR A 143 19.69 -8.45 4.67
C TYR A 143 19.46 -6.95 4.48
N LYS A 144 18.93 -6.27 5.51
CA LYS A 144 18.61 -4.84 5.46
C LYS A 144 19.85 -3.95 5.32
N ASN A 145 21.03 -4.43 5.74
CA ASN A 145 22.30 -3.69 5.69
C ASN A 145 23.11 -3.97 4.42
N LYS A 146 22.67 -4.90 3.57
CA LYS A 146 23.38 -5.23 2.32
C LYS A 146 23.29 -4.15 1.24
N PHE A 147 22.28 -3.29 1.33
CA PHE A 147 22.03 -2.25 0.34
C PHE A 147 22.49 -0.91 0.90
N LYS A 148 23.39 -0.26 0.18
CA LYS A 148 23.83 1.09 0.53
C LYS A 148 22.66 2.06 0.37
N LEU A 149 22.53 2.94 1.35
CA LEU A 149 21.61 4.09 1.23
C LEU A 149 22.28 5.14 0.34
N ASP A 150 21.54 5.63 -0.65
CA ASP A 150 21.95 6.79 -1.46
C ASP A 150 21.98 8.07 -0.63
#